data_8e508c32a961bfb60707f9ad87b94bb7
#
_entry.id   8e508c32a961bfb60707f9ad87b94bb7
#
_cell.length_a   1.000
_cell.length_b   1.000
_cell.length_c   1.000
_cell.angle_alpha   90.00
_cell.angle_beta   90.00
_cell.angle_gamma   90.00
#
_symmetry.space_group_name_H-M   'P 1'
#
loop_
_entity.id
_entity.type
_entity.pdbx_description
1 polymer ?
#
loop_
_entity_poly.entity_id
_entity_poly.type
_entity_poly.pdbx_seq_one_letter_code
_entity_poly.pdbx_strand_id
1 'polypeptide(L)'
;LFFSRFGVQYLPYMYMVLGAVGFLTSLAITAMLGRLPREVLYVTMPLALAFLLIGERLLTSFNWAYPVMWLGKEVMNSLIGLSSWGLAGALCDTRQAKRLFPLFNAGRIFGAVIGGLGTGLVVGLLGTENLLLVWAAAMFVAFVLGRVLVGWGTTNVPARKSSRRRPSLFTEMQRGYQFVRRSPLMQWASAAAVLFSVLFFSLALPFSKAATSQFTNEDSLAGFLGLFQGLSTAAAFLTSLFVANRLFTRFGIMKMILALPVIYMIGFGLLAAYDRFPVLVVF
;
A
#
# COMPACT_ATOMS: atom_id res chain seq x y z
N LEU A 1 -15.50 -4.86 9.19
CA LEU A 1 -15.52 -6.31 9.53
C LEU A 1 -14.60 -6.66 10.71
N PHE A 2 -13.26 -6.45 10.64
CA PHE A 2 -12.36 -6.80 11.74
C PHE A 2 -12.65 -6.01 13.03
N PHE A 3 -12.76 -4.70 12.93
CA PHE A 3 -12.95 -3.82 14.10
C PHE A 3 -14.32 -4.00 14.77
N SER A 4 -15.36 -4.29 14.01
CA SER A 4 -16.72 -4.52 14.54
C SER A 4 -16.82 -5.82 15.34
N ARG A 5 -16.00 -6.83 15.00
CA ARG A 5 -16.07 -8.16 15.65
C ARG A 5 -15.05 -8.35 16.78
N PHE A 6 -13.82 -7.84 16.59
CA PHE A 6 -12.74 -8.05 17.57
C PHE A 6 -12.43 -6.80 18.40
N GLY A 7 -12.86 -5.63 17.93
CA GLY A 7 -12.53 -4.35 18.55
C GLY A 7 -11.17 -3.80 18.13
N VAL A 8 -11.01 -2.48 18.30
CA VAL A 8 -9.82 -1.73 17.89
C VAL A 8 -8.62 -2.00 18.80
N GLN A 9 -8.85 -2.49 20.02
CA GLN A 9 -7.81 -2.78 21.01
C GLN A 9 -6.75 -3.79 20.54
N TYR A 10 -7.10 -4.67 19.61
CA TYR A 10 -6.17 -5.66 19.03
C TYR A 10 -5.29 -5.09 17.91
N LEU A 11 -5.53 -3.86 17.46
CA LEU A 11 -4.80 -3.25 16.35
C LEU A 11 -3.27 -3.19 16.57
N PRO A 12 -2.73 -2.82 17.73
CA PRO A 12 -1.28 -2.83 17.96
C PRO A 12 -0.65 -4.21 17.80
N TYR A 13 -1.33 -5.26 18.29
CA TYR A 13 -0.86 -6.65 18.12
C TYR A 13 -0.88 -7.07 16.65
N MET A 14 -1.91 -6.66 15.92
CA MET A 14 -2.00 -6.91 14.47
C MET A 14 -0.86 -6.23 13.70
N TYR A 15 -0.45 -5.02 14.07
CA TYR A 15 0.71 -4.37 13.45
C TYR A 15 2.03 -5.07 13.77
N MET A 16 2.21 -5.62 14.97
CA MET A 16 3.39 -6.44 15.29
C MET A 16 3.44 -7.70 14.41
N VAL A 17 2.32 -8.40 14.28
CA VAL A 17 2.22 -9.58 13.41
C VAL A 17 2.42 -9.18 11.94
N LEU A 18 1.86 -8.05 11.51
CA LEU A 18 2.04 -7.52 10.15
C LEU A 18 3.51 -7.26 9.83
N GLY A 19 4.29 -6.74 10.77
CA GLY A 19 5.73 -6.54 10.60
C GLY A 19 6.46 -7.86 10.31
N ALA A 20 6.15 -8.92 11.08
CA ALA A 20 6.71 -10.25 10.86
C ALA A 20 6.26 -10.88 9.53
N VAL A 21 4.96 -10.82 9.23
CA VAL A 21 4.37 -11.32 7.97
C VAL A 21 4.91 -10.55 6.76
N GLY A 22 5.03 -9.24 6.84
CA GLY A 22 5.61 -8.39 5.79
C GLY A 22 7.07 -8.73 5.49
N PHE A 23 7.87 -8.98 6.55
CA PHE A 23 9.24 -9.44 6.39
C PHE A 23 9.32 -10.80 5.69
N LEU A 24 8.54 -11.80 6.13
CA LEU A 24 8.49 -13.13 5.51
C LEU A 24 8.01 -13.05 4.05
N THR A 25 7.00 -12.23 3.78
CA THR A 25 6.49 -11.99 2.42
C THR A 25 7.57 -11.40 1.52
N SER A 26 8.32 -10.41 2.01
CA SER A 26 9.44 -9.80 1.27
C SER A 26 10.53 -10.83 0.93
N LEU A 27 10.87 -11.71 1.87
CA LEU A 27 11.82 -12.81 1.62
C LEU A 27 11.29 -13.82 0.59
N ALA A 28 10.02 -14.21 0.71
CA ALA A 28 9.39 -15.15 -0.24
C ALA A 28 9.38 -14.57 -1.67
N ILE A 29 9.02 -13.30 -1.83
CA ILE A 29 9.02 -12.63 -3.14
C ILE A 29 10.45 -12.58 -3.71
N THR A 30 11.43 -12.21 -2.90
CA THR A 30 12.83 -12.16 -3.34
C THR A 30 13.31 -13.54 -3.82
N ALA A 31 12.91 -14.61 -3.12
CA ALA A 31 13.18 -15.99 -3.53
C ALA A 31 12.49 -16.36 -4.86
N MET A 32 11.23 -15.96 -5.04
CA MET A 32 10.47 -16.23 -6.26
C MET A 32 11.01 -15.47 -7.47
N LEU A 33 11.43 -14.22 -7.30
CA LEU A 33 12.06 -13.40 -8.35
C LEU A 33 13.37 -14.03 -8.88
N GLY A 34 13.99 -14.92 -8.10
CA GLY A 34 15.16 -15.68 -8.52
C GLY A 34 14.84 -16.90 -9.39
N ARG A 35 13.63 -17.45 -9.29
CA ARG A 35 13.23 -18.73 -9.89
C ARG A 35 12.32 -18.60 -11.09
N LEU A 36 11.45 -17.60 -11.12
CA LEU A 36 10.46 -17.39 -12.17
C LEU A 36 10.85 -16.22 -13.07
N PRO A 37 10.50 -16.26 -14.37
CA PRO A 37 10.60 -15.11 -15.26
C PRO A 37 9.79 -13.94 -14.65
N ARG A 38 10.40 -12.75 -14.56
CA ARG A 38 9.79 -11.58 -13.92
C ARG A 38 8.45 -11.20 -14.54
N GLU A 39 8.38 -11.24 -15.86
CA GLU A 39 7.17 -10.92 -16.62
C GLU A 39 6.01 -11.85 -16.27
N VAL A 40 6.29 -13.17 -16.22
CA VAL A 40 5.29 -14.17 -15.82
C VAL A 40 4.84 -13.91 -14.38
N LEU A 41 5.78 -13.72 -13.45
CA LEU A 41 5.44 -13.50 -12.05
C LEU A 41 4.53 -12.27 -11.88
N TYR A 42 4.90 -11.13 -12.47
CA TYR A 42 4.14 -9.89 -12.32
C TYR A 42 2.75 -9.95 -12.97
N VAL A 43 2.61 -10.67 -14.04
CA VAL A 43 1.31 -10.83 -14.74
C VAL A 43 0.41 -11.84 -14.02
N THR A 44 0.95 -12.96 -13.51
CA THR A 44 0.13 -13.99 -12.87
C THR A 44 -0.24 -13.65 -11.42
N MET A 45 0.50 -12.74 -10.76
CA MET A 45 0.26 -12.37 -9.37
C MET A 45 -1.15 -11.78 -9.13
N PRO A 46 -1.69 -10.85 -9.95
CA PRO A 46 -3.07 -10.39 -9.78
C PRO A 46 -4.10 -11.53 -9.88
N LEU A 47 -3.88 -12.52 -10.74
CA LEU A 47 -4.77 -13.67 -10.83
C LEU A 47 -4.75 -14.51 -9.56
N ALA A 48 -3.56 -14.80 -9.01
CA ALA A 48 -3.43 -15.51 -7.74
C ALA A 48 -4.13 -14.76 -6.60
N LEU A 49 -3.98 -13.44 -6.56
CA LEU A 49 -4.66 -12.58 -5.58
C LEU A 49 -6.18 -12.57 -5.76
N ALA A 50 -6.69 -12.61 -6.99
CA ALA A 50 -8.13 -12.73 -7.25
C ALA A 50 -8.71 -14.02 -6.66
N PHE A 51 -8.04 -15.17 -6.87
CA PHE A 51 -8.47 -16.45 -6.27
C PHE A 51 -8.39 -16.43 -4.75
N LEU A 52 -7.36 -15.80 -4.18
CA LEU A 52 -7.23 -15.67 -2.74
C LEU A 52 -8.38 -14.82 -2.14
N LEU A 53 -8.76 -13.71 -2.78
CA LEU A 53 -9.90 -12.88 -2.36
C LEU A 53 -11.24 -13.62 -2.44
N ILE A 54 -11.43 -14.46 -3.47
CA ILE A 54 -12.61 -15.32 -3.55
C ILE A 54 -12.60 -16.35 -2.41
N GLY A 55 -11.44 -16.94 -2.11
CA GLY A 55 -11.27 -17.83 -0.96
C GLY A 55 -11.57 -17.13 0.37
N GLU A 56 -11.07 -15.91 0.58
CA GLU A 56 -11.38 -15.09 1.75
C GLU A 56 -12.88 -14.83 1.87
N ARG A 57 -13.57 -14.55 0.76
CA ARG A 57 -15.04 -14.35 0.75
C ARG A 57 -15.80 -15.60 1.24
N LEU A 58 -15.34 -16.79 0.89
CA LEU A 58 -15.94 -18.04 1.34
C LEU A 58 -15.71 -18.29 2.84
N LEU A 59 -14.64 -17.72 3.39
CA LEU A 59 -14.27 -17.87 4.80
C LEU A 59 -14.91 -16.81 5.73
N THR A 60 -15.67 -15.85 5.20
CA THR A 60 -16.32 -14.79 6.02
C THR A 60 -17.30 -15.34 7.06
N SER A 61 -17.78 -16.56 6.89
CA SER A 61 -18.62 -17.25 7.89
C SER A 61 -17.87 -17.61 9.19
N PHE A 62 -16.54 -17.61 9.16
CA PHE A 62 -15.71 -18.01 10.29
C PHE A 62 -15.05 -16.79 10.96
N ASN A 63 -15.25 -16.60 12.25
CA ASN A 63 -14.69 -15.46 12.98
C ASN A 63 -13.16 -15.39 12.95
N TRP A 64 -12.45 -16.52 12.99
CA TRP A 64 -11.00 -16.58 12.95
C TRP A 64 -10.41 -16.06 11.59
N ALA A 65 -11.22 -16.00 10.54
CA ALA A 65 -10.77 -15.54 9.24
C ALA A 65 -10.52 -14.02 9.19
N TYR A 66 -11.22 -13.21 9.99
CA TYR A 66 -11.12 -11.74 9.92
C TYR A 66 -9.72 -11.18 10.24
N PRO A 67 -8.99 -11.67 11.28
CA PRO A 67 -7.59 -11.29 11.48
C PRO A 67 -6.70 -11.66 10.30
N VAL A 68 -6.92 -12.84 9.70
CA VAL A 68 -6.16 -13.30 8.52
C VAL A 68 -6.44 -12.41 7.31
N MET A 69 -7.71 -12.07 7.06
CA MET A 69 -8.11 -11.15 5.99
C MET A 69 -7.50 -9.76 6.17
N TRP A 70 -7.46 -9.26 7.41
CA TRP A 70 -6.86 -7.97 7.71
C TRP A 70 -5.36 -7.95 7.39
N LEU A 71 -4.63 -8.99 7.80
CA LEU A 71 -3.21 -9.17 7.43
C LEU A 71 -3.04 -9.39 5.93
N GLY A 72 -3.90 -10.23 5.33
CA GLY A 72 -3.92 -10.52 3.91
C GLY A 72 -4.06 -9.27 3.06
N LYS A 73 -4.94 -8.35 3.42
CA LYS A 73 -5.14 -7.06 2.75
C LYS A 73 -3.82 -6.27 2.63
N GLU A 74 -3.04 -6.17 3.70
CA GLU A 74 -1.78 -5.41 3.69
C GLU A 74 -0.71 -6.11 2.84
N VAL A 75 -0.64 -7.44 2.93
CA VAL A 75 0.25 -8.25 2.09
C VAL A 75 -0.13 -8.11 0.61
N MET A 76 -1.41 -8.22 0.29
CA MET A 76 -1.92 -8.04 -1.08
C MET A 76 -1.60 -6.65 -1.64
N ASN A 77 -1.81 -5.60 -0.85
CA ASN A 77 -1.49 -4.23 -1.25
C ASN A 77 0.00 -4.09 -1.62
N SER A 78 0.89 -4.69 -0.83
CA SER A 78 2.33 -4.73 -1.11
C SER A 78 2.65 -5.51 -2.39
N LEU A 79 1.99 -6.66 -2.61
CA LEU A 79 2.16 -7.50 -3.80
C LEU A 79 1.66 -6.83 -5.07
N ILE A 80 0.52 -6.13 -5.01
CA ILE A 80 -0.03 -5.34 -6.12
C ILE A 80 0.94 -4.21 -6.49
N GLY A 81 1.47 -3.49 -5.50
CA GLY A 81 2.47 -2.46 -5.71
C GLY A 81 3.71 -3.00 -6.42
N LEU A 82 4.25 -4.12 -5.92
CA LEU A 82 5.41 -4.78 -6.52
C LEU A 82 5.14 -5.24 -7.96
N SER A 83 3.98 -5.87 -8.21
CA SER A 83 3.59 -6.33 -9.55
C SER A 83 3.46 -5.18 -10.52
N SER A 84 2.77 -4.10 -10.13
CA SER A 84 2.52 -2.94 -10.98
C SER A 84 3.81 -2.23 -11.35
N TRP A 85 4.66 -1.91 -10.36
CA TRP A 85 5.95 -1.26 -10.61
C TRP A 85 6.97 -2.19 -11.26
N GLY A 86 6.94 -3.48 -10.91
CA GLY A 86 7.80 -4.49 -11.52
C GLY A 86 7.49 -4.68 -13.00
N LEU A 87 6.20 -4.76 -13.37
CA LEU A 87 5.75 -4.85 -14.77
C LEU A 87 6.11 -3.56 -15.54
N ALA A 88 5.82 -2.40 -14.98
CA ALA A 88 6.19 -1.12 -15.57
C ALA A 88 7.70 -1.01 -15.86
N GLY A 89 8.54 -1.44 -14.90
CA GLY A 89 10.00 -1.46 -15.05
C GLY A 89 10.51 -2.53 -16.03
N ALA A 90 9.73 -3.60 -16.25
CA ALA A 90 10.08 -4.64 -17.24
C ALA A 90 9.73 -4.22 -18.67
N LEU A 91 8.65 -3.47 -18.86
CA LEU A 91 8.13 -3.07 -20.18
C LEU A 91 8.73 -1.76 -20.71
N CYS A 92 9.25 -0.89 -19.82
CA CYS A 92 9.74 0.45 -20.21
C CYS A 92 11.26 0.51 -20.21
N ASP A 93 11.83 1.11 -21.24
CA ASP A 93 13.24 1.52 -21.23
C ASP A 93 13.45 2.78 -20.36
N THR A 94 14.70 3.17 -20.13
CA THR A 94 15.06 4.32 -19.27
C THR A 94 14.50 5.66 -19.79
N ARG A 95 14.31 5.82 -21.10
CA ARG A 95 13.74 7.04 -21.68
C ARG A 95 12.22 7.05 -21.55
N GLN A 96 11.59 5.91 -21.83
CA GLN A 96 10.14 5.71 -21.69
C GLN A 96 9.72 5.82 -20.22
N ALA A 97 10.50 5.27 -19.29
CA ALA A 97 10.22 5.30 -17.85
C ALA A 97 10.06 6.74 -17.33
N LYS A 98 10.91 7.69 -17.76
CA LYS A 98 10.81 9.11 -17.36
C LYS A 98 9.47 9.74 -17.75
N ARG A 99 8.85 9.30 -18.84
CA ARG A 99 7.59 9.84 -19.35
C ARG A 99 6.37 9.08 -18.84
N LEU A 100 6.48 7.76 -18.72
CA LEU A 100 5.35 6.89 -18.41
C LEU A 100 5.13 6.66 -16.90
N PHE A 101 6.18 6.69 -16.07
CA PHE A 101 6.05 6.48 -14.63
C PHE A 101 5.16 7.53 -13.94
N PRO A 102 5.25 8.84 -14.27
CA PRO A 102 4.29 9.81 -13.75
C PRO A 102 2.84 9.50 -14.15
N LEU A 103 2.62 9.00 -15.38
CA LEU A 103 1.30 8.62 -15.86
C LEU A 103 0.77 7.37 -15.14
N PHE A 104 1.61 6.35 -14.92
CA PHE A 104 1.23 5.18 -14.11
C PHE A 104 0.86 5.57 -12.67
N ASN A 105 1.63 6.47 -12.07
CA ASN A 105 1.30 6.96 -10.73
C ASN A 105 0.00 7.76 -10.71
N ALA A 106 -0.23 8.61 -11.72
CA ALA A 106 -1.49 9.33 -11.86
C ALA A 106 -2.69 8.39 -12.01
N GLY A 107 -2.56 7.33 -12.84
CA GLY A 107 -3.57 6.28 -12.98
C GLY A 107 -3.86 5.55 -11.67
N ARG A 108 -2.83 5.22 -10.88
CA ARG A 108 -2.96 4.60 -9.56
C ARG A 108 -3.73 5.51 -8.59
N ILE A 109 -3.39 6.79 -8.55
CA ILE A 109 -4.06 7.77 -7.70
C ILE A 109 -5.53 7.94 -8.13
N PHE A 110 -5.77 8.08 -9.43
CA PHE A 110 -7.12 8.21 -9.98
C PHE A 110 -7.99 6.98 -9.65
N GLY A 111 -7.43 5.78 -9.80
CA GLY A 111 -8.09 4.54 -9.37
C GLY A 111 -8.39 4.50 -7.88
N ALA A 112 -7.47 4.96 -7.03
CA ALA A 112 -7.68 5.02 -5.58
C ALA A 112 -8.78 6.05 -5.19
N VAL A 113 -8.85 7.19 -5.88
CA VAL A 113 -9.91 8.20 -5.68
C VAL A 113 -11.28 7.63 -6.08
N ILE A 114 -11.39 7.05 -7.28
CA ILE A 114 -12.65 6.45 -7.76
C ILE A 114 -13.07 5.29 -6.84
N GLY A 115 -12.15 4.40 -6.51
CA GLY A 115 -12.43 3.27 -5.63
C GLY A 115 -12.88 3.72 -4.24
N GLY A 116 -12.21 4.71 -3.66
CA GLY A 116 -12.57 5.27 -2.36
C GLY A 116 -13.96 5.93 -2.39
N LEU A 117 -14.19 6.86 -3.31
CA LEU A 117 -15.48 7.55 -3.44
C LEU A 117 -16.63 6.59 -3.81
N GLY A 118 -16.34 5.56 -4.62
CA GLY A 118 -17.30 4.55 -5.03
C GLY A 118 -17.64 3.52 -3.94
N THR A 119 -16.81 3.38 -2.90
CA THR A 119 -17.00 2.36 -1.87
C THR A 119 -18.38 2.45 -1.21
N GLY A 120 -18.84 3.65 -0.84
CA GLY A 120 -20.15 3.82 -0.21
C GLY A 120 -21.32 3.37 -1.09
N LEU A 121 -21.26 3.64 -2.39
CA LEU A 121 -22.27 3.18 -3.35
C LEU A 121 -22.27 1.66 -3.49
N VAL A 122 -21.08 1.06 -3.62
CA VAL A 122 -20.92 -0.40 -3.76
C VAL A 122 -21.39 -1.11 -2.49
N VAL A 123 -21.05 -0.60 -1.32
CA VAL A 123 -21.48 -1.16 -0.03
C VAL A 123 -22.99 -1.07 0.12
N GLY A 124 -23.61 0.06 -0.25
CA GLY A 124 -25.07 0.25 -0.19
C GLY A 124 -25.83 -0.71 -1.11
N LEU A 125 -25.23 -1.14 -2.23
CA LEU A 125 -25.86 -2.06 -3.19
C LEU A 125 -25.58 -3.54 -2.89
N LEU A 126 -24.35 -3.87 -2.48
CA LEU A 126 -23.88 -5.24 -2.41
C LEU A 126 -23.54 -5.69 -0.97
N GLY A 127 -23.41 -4.76 -0.03
CA GLY A 127 -22.94 -5.01 1.33
C GLY A 127 -21.41 -5.08 1.44
N THR A 128 -20.88 -4.86 2.64
CA THR A 128 -19.44 -4.78 2.91
C THR A 128 -18.68 -6.07 2.58
N GLU A 129 -19.25 -7.25 2.82
CA GLU A 129 -18.58 -8.52 2.55
C GLU A 129 -18.31 -8.75 1.05
N ASN A 130 -19.20 -8.26 0.17
CA ASN A 130 -19.08 -8.44 -1.27
C ASN A 130 -18.06 -7.47 -1.91
N LEU A 131 -17.51 -6.51 -1.15
CA LEU A 131 -16.34 -5.73 -1.60
C LEU A 131 -15.16 -6.62 -1.97
N LEU A 132 -14.99 -7.77 -1.31
CA LEU A 132 -13.95 -8.74 -1.66
C LEU A 132 -14.11 -9.26 -3.09
N LEU A 133 -15.36 -9.52 -3.53
CA LEU A 133 -15.64 -9.96 -4.90
C LEU A 133 -15.39 -8.85 -5.93
N VAL A 134 -15.76 -7.61 -5.60
CA VAL A 134 -15.46 -6.45 -6.45
C VAL A 134 -13.96 -6.27 -6.60
N TRP A 135 -13.21 -6.44 -5.52
CA TRP A 135 -11.75 -6.39 -5.56
C TRP A 135 -11.16 -7.56 -6.37
N ALA A 136 -11.69 -8.78 -6.20
CA ALA A 136 -11.29 -9.95 -6.99
C ALA A 136 -11.54 -9.73 -8.50
N ALA A 137 -12.69 -9.16 -8.87
CA ALA A 137 -13.00 -8.80 -10.26
C ALA A 137 -12.01 -7.77 -10.81
N ALA A 138 -11.66 -6.73 -10.03
CA ALA A 138 -10.64 -5.75 -10.41
C ALA A 138 -9.26 -6.40 -10.61
N MET A 139 -8.87 -7.37 -9.76
CA MET A 139 -7.62 -8.12 -9.92
C MET A 139 -7.64 -9.00 -11.17
N PHE A 140 -8.77 -9.61 -11.49
CA PHE A 140 -8.93 -10.36 -12.73
C PHE A 140 -8.80 -9.47 -13.98
N VAL A 141 -9.41 -8.29 -13.97
CA VAL A 141 -9.24 -7.28 -15.03
C VAL A 141 -7.77 -6.85 -15.14
N ALA A 142 -7.09 -6.62 -14.02
CA ALA A 142 -5.66 -6.29 -14.01
C ALA A 142 -4.80 -7.41 -14.61
N PHE A 143 -5.12 -8.68 -14.35
CA PHE A 143 -4.48 -9.83 -14.99
C PHE A 143 -4.66 -9.82 -16.50
N VAL A 144 -5.90 -9.64 -16.98
CA VAL A 144 -6.19 -9.61 -18.43
C VAL A 144 -5.44 -8.47 -19.12
N LEU A 145 -5.49 -7.26 -18.54
CA LEU A 145 -4.75 -6.11 -19.08
C LEU A 145 -3.24 -6.35 -19.07
N GLY A 146 -2.70 -6.94 -18.02
CA GLY A 146 -1.27 -7.30 -17.92
C GLY A 146 -0.86 -8.30 -19.02
N ARG A 147 -1.71 -9.30 -19.31
CA ARG A 147 -1.49 -10.27 -20.40
C ARG A 147 -1.45 -9.59 -21.78
N VAL A 148 -2.40 -8.68 -22.02
CA VAL A 148 -2.46 -7.92 -23.28
C VAL A 148 -1.23 -7.02 -23.42
N LEU A 149 -0.84 -6.31 -22.38
CA LEU A 149 0.34 -5.43 -22.39
C LEU A 149 1.63 -6.20 -22.67
N VAL A 150 1.83 -7.35 -22.04
CA VAL A 150 3.00 -8.19 -22.30
C VAL A 150 2.98 -8.73 -23.73
N GLY A 151 1.81 -9.14 -24.25
CA GLY A 151 1.66 -9.56 -25.64
C GLY A 151 2.08 -8.50 -26.66
N TRP A 152 1.83 -7.23 -26.38
CA TRP A 152 2.25 -6.11 -27.23
C TRP A 152 3.71 -5.69 -27.01
N GLY A 153 4.24 -5.85 -25.78
CA GLY A 153 5.58 -5.41 -25.40
C GLY A 153 6.70 -6.37 -25.80
N THR A 154 6.41 -7.68 -25.89
CA THR A 154 7.44 -8.71 -26.18
C THR A 154 8.02 -8.66 -27.60
N THR A 155 7.42 -7.91 -28.51
CA THR A 155 7.96 -7.70 -29.87
C THR A 155 9.21 -6.84 -29.93
N ASN A 156 9.56 -6.09 -28.87
CA ASN A 156 10.61 -5.07 -28.91
C ASN A 156 11.65 -5.10 -27.79
N VAL A 157 11.54 -5.99 -26.80
CA VAL A 157 12.50 -6.04 -25.70
C VAL A 157 13.36 -7.31 -25.80
N PRO A 158 14.66 -7.21 -26.09
CA PRO A 158 15.53 -8.38 -26.08
C PRO A 158 15.57 -8.95 -24.65
N ALA A 159 15.20 -10.22 -24.50
CA ALA A 159 15.25 -10.95 -23.24
C ALA A 159 16.68 -10.82 -22.64
N ARG A 160 16.83 -9.99 -21.63
CA ARG A 160 18.11 -9.83 -20.95
C ARG A 160 18.38 -11.12 -20.16
N LYS A 161 19.06 -12.08 -20.80
CA LYS A 161 19.51 -13.32 -20.19
C LYS A 161 20.41 -12.97 -18.98
N SER A 162 19.85 -12.98 -17.80
CA SER A 162 20.59 -12.88 -16.55
C SER A 162 21.23 -14.24 -16.27
N SER A 163 22.39 -14.50 -16.87
CA SER A 163 23.17 -15.74 -16.68
C SER A 163 24.08 -15.71 -15.44
N ARG A 164 23.96 -14.71 -14.57
CA ARG A 164 24.73 -14.70 -13.32
C ARG A 164 24.05 -15.54 -12.25
N ARG A 165 24.73 -16.59 -11.78
CA ARG A 165 24.38 -17.26 -10.53
C ARG A 165 24.13 -16.22 -9.44
N ARG A 166 22.87 -16.07 -9.03
CA ARG A 166 22.52 -15.13 -7.97
C ARG A 166 23.06 -15.64 -6.65
N PRO A 167 23.66 -14.79 -5.81
CA PRO A 167 24.07 -15.16 -4.47
C PRO A 167 22.87 -15.65 -3.67
N SER A 168 23.12 -16.45 -2.62
CA SER A 168 22.04 -16.91 -1.75
C SER A 168 21.35 -15.72 -1.07
N LEU A 169 20.05 -15.86 -0.73
CA LEU A 169 19.28 -14.82 -0.02
C LEU A 169 20.00 -14.34 1.24
N PHE A 170 20.61 -15.26 1.97
CA PHE A 170 21.38 -14.94 3.18
C PHE A 170 22.59 -14.05 2.87
N THR A 171 23.29 -14.32 1.77
CA THR A 171 24.43 -13.50 1.33
C THR A 171 23.99 -12.10 0.92
N GLU A 172 22.83 -11.96 0.25
CA GLU A 172 22.29 -10.65 -0.13
C GLU A 172 21.84 -9.85 1.11
N MET A 173 21.19 -10.50 2.06
CA MET A 173 20.81 -9.87 3.33
C MET A 173 22.04 -9.40 4.12
N GLN A 174 23.08 -10.24 4.21
CA GLN A 174 24.32 -9.89 4.91
C GLN A 174 25.04 -8.70 4.26
N ARG A 175 25.06 -8.66 2.91
CA ARG A 175 25.63 -7.51 2.17
C ARG A 175 24.81 -6.23 2.42
N GLY A 176 23.48 -6.32 2.41
CA GLY A 176 22.60 -5.19 2.73
C GLY A 176 22.84 -4.66 4.14
N TYR A 177 22.89 -5.56 5.12
CA TYR A 177 23.19 -5.19 6.51
C TYR A 177 24.57 -4.54 6.65
N GLN A 178 25.61 -5.12 6.03
CA GLN A 178 26.97 -4.54 6.05
C GLN A 178 27.01 -3.17 5.39
N PHE A 179 26.24 -2.95 4.31
CA PHE A 179 26.13 -1.66 3.65
C PHE A 179 25.53 -0.60 4.57
N VAL A 180 24.40 -0.92 5.23
CA VAL A 180 23.77 -0.02 6.21
C VAL A 180 24.73 0.30 7.35
N ARG A 181 25.38 -0.74 7.90
CA ARG A 181 26.32 -0.57 9.03
C ARG A 181 27.56 0.29 8.68
N ARG A 182 28.02 0.24 7.45
CA ARG A 182 29.21 1.00 6.99
C ARG A 182 28.90 2.43 6.57
N SER A 183 27.66 2.75 6.28
CA SER A 183 27.25 4.08 5.81
C SER A 183 26.49 4.84 6.90
N PRO A 184 27.06 5.91 7.50
CA PRO A 184 26.36 6.74 8.48
C PRO A 184 25.05 7.31 7.89
N LEU A 185 25.05 7.69 6.61
CA LEU A 185 23.84 8.17 5.93
C LEU A 185 22.73 7.12 5.95
N MET A 186 23.04 5.84 5.68
CA MET A 186 22.06 4.76 5.70
C MET A 186 21.57 4.45 7.11
N GLN A 187 22.42 4.59 8.12
CA GLN A 187 22.01 4.41 9.53
C GLN A 187 20.99 5.47 9.93
N TRP A 188 21.27 6.75 9.65
CA TRP A 188 20.34 7.84 9.94
C TRP A 188 19.05 7.75 9.13
N ALA A 189 19.15 7.39 7.85
CA ALA A 189 17.97 7.17 7.01
C ALA A 189 17.11 6.01 7.53
N SER A 190 17.73 4.91 7.97
CA SER A 190 17.01 3.78 8.56
C SER A 190 16.36 4.15 9.89
N ALA A 191 17.05 4.89 10.76
CA ALA A 191 16.49 5.38 12.01
C ALA A 191 15.30 6.32 11.76
N ALA A 192 15.42 7.24 10.81
CA ALA A 192 14.31 8.12 10.42
C ALA A 192 13.12 7.32 9.87
N ALA A 193 13.36 6.31 9.03
CA ALA A 193 12.29 5.46 8.50
C ALA A 193 11.54 4.71 9.62
N VAL A 194 12.25 4.20 10.63
CA VAL A 194 11.64 3.56 11.80
C VAL A 194 10.79 4.56 12.58
N LEU A 195 11.32 5.76 12.87
CA LEU A 195 10.59 6.80 13.58
C LEU A 195 9.31 7.22 12.83
N PHE A 196 9.40 7.43 11.51
CA PHE A 196 8.21 7.75 10.70
C PHE A 196 7.19 6.62 10.69
N SER A 197 7.63 5.36 10.65
CA SER A 197 6.72 4.22 10.76
C SER A 197 5.99 4.22 12.11
N VAL A 198 6.71 4.46 13.21
CA VAL A 198 6.10 4.55 14.55
C VAL A 198 5.07 5.68 14.60
N LEU A 199 5.41 6.88 14.10
CA LEU A 199 4.49 8.02 14.05
C LEU A 199 3.26 7.71 13.20
N PHE A 200 3.43 7.12 12.03
CA PHE A 200 2.33 6.76 11.12
C PHE A 200 1.36 5.77 11.77
N PHE A 201 1.88 4.68 12.35
CA PHE A 201 1.04 3.67 12.99
C PHE A 201 0.43 4.12 14.32
N SER A 202 1.05 5.07 15.02
CA SER A 202 0.50 5.61 16.27
C SER A 202 -0.78 6.43 16.06
N LEU A 203 -0.98 7.03 14.87
CA LEU A 203 -2.23 7.70 14.51
C LEU A 203 -3.37 6.74 14.16
N ALA A 204 -3.04 5.55 13.68
CA ALA A 204 -4.05 4.60 13.22
C ALA A 204 -4.98 4.11 14.35
N LEU A 205 -4.47 3.97 15.57
CA LEU A 205 -5.26 3.51 16.71
C LEU A 205 -6.31 4.53 17.16
N PRO A 206 -5.96 5.80 17.49
CA PRO A 206 -6.95 6.81 17.88
C PRO A 206 -7.96 7.09 16.75
N PHE A 207 -7.52 7.16 15.49
CA PHE A 207 -8.41 7.32 14.36
C PHE A 207 -9.40 6.16 14.24
N SER A 208 -8.92 4.91 14.29
CA SER A 208 -9.79 3.73 14.19
C SER A 208 -10.76 3.64 15.36
N LYS A 209 -10.31 3.98 16.58
CA LYS A 209 -11.17 4.02 17.77
C LYS A 209 -12.28 5.06 17.62
N ALA A 210 -11.93 6.26 17.18
CA ALA A 210 -12.90 7.34 16.99
C ALA A 210 -13.88 7.03 15.84
N ALA A 211 -13.41 6.46 14.73
CA ALA A 211 -14.26 6.06 13.62
C ALA A 211 -15.26 4.94 14.03
N THR A 212 -14.80 3.91 14.73
CA THR A 212 -15.67 2.81 15.18
C THR A 212 -16.65 3.23 16.26
N SER A 213 -16.33 4.21 17.10
CA SER A 213 -17.28 4.76 18.09
C SER A 213 -18.38 5.61 17.43
N GLN A 214 -18.05 6.29 16.33
CA GLN A 214 -19.01 7.13 15.60
C GLN A 214 -19.91 6.31 14.67
N PHE A 215 -19.37 5.27 14.03
CA PHE A 215 -20.08 4.42 13.08
C PHE A 215 -20.19 2.99 13.60
N THR A 216 -21.35 2.64 14.17
CA THR A 216 -21.62 1.32 14.76
C THR A 216 -21.98 0.26 13.71
N ASN A 217 -22.50 0.69 12.55
CA ASN A 217 -22.84 -0.22 11.45
C ASN A 217 -21.62 -0.43 10.53
N GLU A 218 -21.36 -1.68 10.15
CA GLU A 218 -20.24 -2.08 9.29
C GLU A 218 -20.27 -1.36 7.94
N ASP A 219 -21.45 -1.24 7.31
CA ASP A 219 -21.61 -0.62 6.01
C ASP A 219 -21.38 0.90 6.06
N SER A 220 -21.89 1.56 7.11
CA SER A 220 -21.66 3.00 7.31
C SER A 220 -20.18 3.29 7.61
N LEU A 221 -19.52 2.45 8.39
CA LEU A 221 -18.08 2.56 8.65
C LEU A 221 -17.27 2.35 7.38
N ALA A 222 -17.59 1.33 6.58
CA ALA A 222 -16.91 1.08 5.32
C ALA A 222 -17.09 2.22 4.32
N GLY A 223 -18.31 2.76 4.21
CA GLY A 223 -18.62 3.93 3.39
C GLY A 223 -17.84 5.17 3.81
N PHE A 224 -17.79 5.47 5.12
CA PHE A 224 -17.00 6.57 5.67
C PHE A 224 -15.51 6.41 5.38
N LEU A 225 -14.94 5.25 5.67
CA LEU A 225 -13.51 4.98 5.45
C LEU A 225 -13.14 5.07 3.95
N GLY A 226 -14.03 4.60 3.07
CA GLY A 226 -13.87 4.74 1.62
C GLY A 226 -13.88 6.19 1.18
N LEU A 227 -14.86 6.97 1.61
CA LEU A 227 -14.97 8.40 1.33
C LEU A 227 -13.74 9.16 1.85
N PHE A 228 -13.35 8.92 3.10
CA PHE A 228 -12.17 9.50 3.72
C PHE A 228 -10.91 9.20 2.92
N GLN A 229 -10.68 7.93 2.55
CA GLN A 229 -9.54 7.53 1.75
C GLN A 229 -9.54 8.18 0.35
N GLY A 230 -10.69 8.24 -0.30
CA GLY A 230 -10.85 8.87 -1.61
C GLY A 230 -10.55 10.37 -1.57
N LEU A 231 -11.16 11.10 -0.63
CA LEU A 231 -10.94 12.55 -0.46
C LEU A 231 -9.51 12.87 -0.04
N SER A 232 -8.94 12.13 0.91
CA SER A 232 -7.55 12.32 1.36
C SER A 232 -6.56 12.10 0.22
N THR A 233 -6.79 11.05 -0.59
CA THR A 233 -5.95 10.77 -1.76
C THR A 233 -6.08 11.86 -2.82
N ALA A 234 -7.29 12.36 -3.08
CA ALA A 234 -7.52 13.48 -4.00
C ALA A 234 -6.85 14.77 -3.50
N ALA A 235 -6.99 15.10 -2.22
CA ALA A 235 -6.34 16.25 -1.60
C ALA A 235 -4.80 16.16 -1.67
N ALA A 236 -4.24 15.00 -1.35
CA ALA A 236 -2.80 14.74 -1.47
C ALA A 236 -2.30 14.90 -2.91
N PHE A 237 -3.08 14.43 -3.88
CA PHE A 237 -2.75 14.59 -5.31
C PHE A 237 -2.77 16.06 -5.73
N LEU A 238 -3.81 16.81 -5.40
CA LEU A 238 -3.89 18.23 -5.70
C LEU A 238 -2.77 19.03 -5.03
N THR A 239 -2.48 18.73 -3.77
CA THR A 239 -1.34 19.33 -3.05
C THR A 239 -0.01 19.02 -3.73
N SER A 240 0.19 17.79 -4.18
CA SER A 240 1.39 17.40 -4.92
C SER A 240 1.55 18.16 -6.23
N LEU A 241 0.46 18.35 -6.98
CA LEU A 241 0.47 19.06 -8.26
C LEU A 241 0.72 20.57 -8.12
N PHE A 242 -0.01 21.22 -7.21
CA PHE A 242 -0.06 22.68 -7.18
C PHE A 242 0.84 23.29 -6.10
N VAL A 243 1.07 22.61 -5.01
CA VAL A 243 1.74 23.15 -3.82
C VAL A 243 3.15 22.61 -3.69
N ALA A 244 3.35 21.30 -3.78
CA ALA A 244 4.62 20.67 -3.45
C ALA A 244 5.77 21.22 -4.30
N ASN A 245 5.61 21.31 -5.61
CA ASN A 245 6.65 21.81 -6.50
C ASN A 245 7.05 23.27 -6.18
N ARG A 246 6.06 24.13 -5.88
CA ARG A 246 6.32 25.52 -5.48
C ARG A 246 7.06 25.62 -4.16
N LEU A 247 6.71 24.76 -3.20
CA LEU A 247 7.37 24.72 -1.90
C LEU A 247 8.81 24.22 -2.02
N PHE A 248 9.05 23.16 -2.79
CA PHE A 248 10.39 22.63 -3.03
C PHE A 248 11.30 23.62 -3.73
N THR A 249 10.79 24.36 -4.73
CA THR A 249 11.57 25.37 -5.44
C THR A 249 11.86 26.61 -4.59
N ARG A 250 10.91 27.00 -3.71
CA ARG A 250 11.06 28.19 -2.86
C ARG A 250 11.89 27.95 -1.60
N PHE A 251 11.70 26.83 -0.92
CA PHE A 251 12.30 26.56 0.38
C PHE A 251 13.45 25.55 0.33
N GLY A 252 13.57 24.83 -0.77
CA GLY A 252 14.55 23.76 -0.92
C GLY A 252 14.18 22.46 -0.20
N ILE A 253 14.79 21.37 -0.62
CA ILE A 253 14.49 20.01 -0.14
C ILE A 253 14.74 19.89 1.38
N MET A 254 15.83 20.46 1.89
CA MET A 254 16.23 20.33 3.30
C MET A 254 15.18 20.89 4.28
N LYS A 255 14.66 22.09 3.99
CA LYS A 255 13.63 22.73 4.84
C LYS A 255 12.29 21.99 4.76
N MET A 256 11.98 21.44 3.58
CA MET A 256 10.74 20.67 3.37
C MET A 256 10.76 19.33 4.13
N ILE A 257 11.90 18.67 4.24
CA ILE A 257 12.03 17.45 5.05
C ILE A 257 11.77 17.76 6.53
N LEU A 258 12.27 18.91 7.01
CA LEU A 258 12.05 19.33 8.41
C LEU A 258 10.61 19.78 8.69
N ALA A 259 9.83 20.15 7.67
CA ALA A 259 8.42 20.51 7.84
C ALA A 259 7.57 19.33 8.34
N LEU A 260 7.89 18.10 7.92
CA LEU A 260 7.11 16.92 8.27
C LEU A 260 7.08 16.63 9.78
N PRO A 261 8.21 16.56 10.52
CA PRO A 261 8.19 16.44 11.98
C PRO A 261 7.42 17.56 12.68
N VAL A 262 7.52 18.80 12.18
CA VAL A 262 6.79 19.95 12.75
C VAL A 262 5.28 19.78 12.59
N ILE A 263 4.82 19.33 11.41
CA ILE A 263 3.40 19.04 11.18
C ILE A 263 2.92 17.95 12.15
N TYR A 264 3.70 16.86 12.33
CA TYR A 264 3.35 15.82 13.30
C TYR A 264 3.29 16.35 14.73
N MET A 265 4.25 17.20 15.15
CA MET A 265 4.23 17.80 16.50
C MET A 265 2.98 18.65 16.71
N ILE A 266 2.63 19.50 15.74
CA ILE A 266 1.42 20.34 15.80
C ILE A 266 0.16 19.45 15.86
N GLY A 267 0.07 18.44 14.99
CA GLY A 267 -1.07 17.55 14.95
C GLY A 267 -1.27 16.76 16.24
N PHE A 268 -0.21 16.14 16.77
CA PHE A 268 -0.29 15.45 18.06
C PHE A 268 -0.58 16.42 19.22
N GLY A 269 -0.07 17.65 19.17
CA GLY A 269 -0.40 18.69 20.15
C GLY A 269 -1.87 19.08 20.11
N LEU A 270 -2.44 19.23 18.91
CA LEU A 270 -3.87 19.49 18.73
C LEU A 270 -4.73 18.32 19.20
N LEU A 271 -4.33 17.08 18.91
CA LEU A 271 -5.02 15.89 19.39
C LEU A 271 -4.99 15.76 20.91
N ALA A 272 -3.89 16.12 21.55
CA ALA A 272 -3.78 16.13 22.99
C ALA A 272 -4.64 17.23 23.64
N ALA A 273 -4.82 18.37 22.97
CA ALA A 273 -5.63 19.49 23.44
C ALA A 273 -7.14 19.32 23.15
N TYR A 274 -7.47 18.69 22.06
CA TYR A 274 -8.85 18.53 21.57
C TYR A 274 -9.11 17.07 21.19
N ASP A 275 -9.58 16.27 22.14
CA ASP A 275 -9.99 14.87 21.90
C ASP A 275 -11.38 14.84 21.22
N ARG A 276 -11.44 15.30 19.95
CA ARG A 276 -12.67 15.33 19.15
C ARG A 276 -12.47 14.69 17.80
N PHE A 277 -13.45 13.89 17.38
CA PHE A 277 -13.46 13.20 16.08
C PHE A 277 -13.10 14.09 14.86
N PRO A 278 -13.65 15.32 14.70
CA PRO A 278 -13.29 16.17 13.57
C PRO A 278 -11.79 16.51 13.48
N VAL A 279 -11.11 16.64 14.62
CA VAL A 279 -9.66 16.94 14.65
C VAL A 279 -8.86 15.76 14.12
N LEU A 280 -9.26 14.53 14.47
CA LEU A 280 -8.65 13.28 13.96
C LEU A 280 -8.85 13.09 12.45
N VAL A 281 -9.96 13.57 11.90
CA VAL A 281 -10.28 13.45 10.46
C VAL A 281 -9.46 14.45 9.63
N VAL A 282 -9.22 15.66 10.17
CA VAL A 282 -8.49 16.72 9.46
C VAL A 282 -6.98 16.53 9.54
N PHE A 283 -6.47 15.96 10.62
CA PHE A 283 -5.05 15.70 10.81
C PHE A 283 -4.59 14.44 10.07
#